data_6614dc8fc929d7b5a8f04e4f2a6641a5
#
_entry.id   6614dc8fc929d7b5a8f04e4f2a6641a5
#
_cell.length_a   1.000
_cell.length_b   1.000
_cell.length_c   1.000
_cell.angle_alpha   90.00
_cell.angle_beta   90.00
_cell.angle_gamma   90.00
#
_symmetry.space_group_name_H-M   'P 1'
#
loop_
_entity.id
_entity.type
_entity.pdbx_description
1 polymer ?
#
loop_
_entity_poly.entity_id
_entity_poly.type
_entity_poly.pdbx_seq_one_letter_code
_entity_poly.pdbx_strand_id
1 'polypeptide(L)' 'LAKKKDVIVMQGNIIESLPNATFKVKLDNGHEVMAHISGKMRKNFIKLLPGDRVTVEVSIYDLNKGRIVRREKLNKP' A
#
# COMPACT_ATOMS: atom_id res chain seq x y z
N LEU A 1 -20.02 9.48 1.13
CA LEU A 1 -19.28 10.01 0.13
C LEU A 1 -17.80 10.05 0.36
N ALA A 2 -17.10 9.31 -0.42
CA ALA A 2 -15.68 9.16 -0.22
C ALA A 2 -14.95 10.48 -0.37
N LYS A 3 -14.07 10.72 0.54
CA LYS A 3 -13.27 11.90 0.47
C LYS A 3 -11.86 11.52 0.16
N LYS A 4 -11.56 11.51 -1.09
CA LYS A 4 -10.20 11.16 -1.48
C LYS A 4 -9.30 12.35 -1.57
N LYS A 5 -9.81 13.52 -1.29
CA LYS A 5 -8.97 14.70 -1.41
C LYS A 5 -7.93 14.81 -0.32
N ASP A 6 -8.06 14.03 0.73
CA ASP A 6 -7.07 14.06 1.80
C ASP A 6 -6.01 13.01 1.65
N VAL A 7 -6.01 12.30 0.54
CA VAL A 7 -5.01 11.29 0.31
C VAL A 7 -4.44 11.42 -1.09
N ILE A 8 -3.24 10.93 -1.25
CA ILE A 8 -2.57 10.87 -2.53
C ILE A 8 -2.44 9.40 -2.88
N VAL A 9 -2.90 9.04 -4.06
CA VAL A 9 -2.81 7.66 -4.52
C VAL A 9 -1.50 7.48 -5.25
N MET A 10 -0.69 6.55 -4.78
CA MET A 10 0.61 6.29 -5.36
C MET A 10 0.85 4.81 -5.44
N GLN A 11 1.76 4.43 -6.30
CA GLN A 11 2.14 3.04 -6.43
C GLN A 11 3.55 2.84 -5.92
N GLY A 12 3.81 1.64 -5.44
CA GLY A 12 5.13 1.31 -4.96
C GLY A 12 5.28 -0.17 -4.81
N ASN A 13 6.43 -0.58 -4.31
CA ASN A 13 6.75 -1.98 -4.12
C ASN A 13 6.93 -2.26 -2.64
N ILE A 14 6.43 -3.41 -2.21
CA ILE A 14 6.64 -3.83 -0.83
C ILE A 14 8.08 -4.25 -0.68
N ILE A 15 8.77 -3.69 0.29
CA ILE A 15 10.15 -4.03 0.54
C ILE A 15 10.32 -4.83 1.82
N GLU A 16 9.32 -4.81 2.69
CA GLU A 16 9.44 -5.55 3.94
C GLU A 16 8.07 -5.81 4.53
N SER A 17 7.88 -6.99 5.10
CA SER A 17 6.66 -7.32 5.85
C SER A 17 6.90 -7.02 7.31
N LEU A 18 5.95 -6.34 7.91
CA LEU A 18 6.03 -5.97 9.32
C LEU A 18 4.87 -6.62 10.06
N PRO A 19 4.93 -6.64 11.39
CA PRO A 19 3.84 -7.23 12.17
C PRO A 19 2.53 -6.46 11.97
N ASN A 20 1.44 -7.09 12.35
CA ASN A 20 0.12 -6.46 12.38
C ASN A 20 -0.37 -6.04 11.02
N ALA A 21 -0.09 -6.85 10.02
CA ALA A 21 -0.57 -6.60 8.66
C ALA A 21 -0.09 -5.25 8.13
N THR A 22 1.11 -4.89 8.51
CA THR A 22 1.73 -3.66 8.07
C THR A 22 2.89 -3.99 7.16
N PHE A 23 3.15 -3.13 6.19
CA PHE A 23 4.19 -3.36 5.21
C PHE A 23 4.96 -2.09 4.97
N LYS A 24 6.24 -2.23 4.72
CA LYS A 24 7.02 -1.09 4.31
C LYS A 24 7.01 -1.06 2.79
N VAL A 25 6.58 0.04 2.24
CA VAL A 25 6.42 0.18 0.80
C VAL A 25 7.30 1.33 0.32
N LYS A 26 8.07 1.05 -0.71
CA LYS A 26 8.85 2.10 -1.32
C LYS A 26 8.08 2.60 -2.53
N LEU A 27 7.66 3.84 -2.47
CA LEU A 27 6.87 4.44 -3.53
C LEU A 27 7.74 4.76 -4.73
N ASP A 28 7.10 4.93 -5.86
CA ASP A 28 7.83 5.19 -7.09
C ASP A 28 8.66 6.47 -7.04
N ASN A 29 8.28 7.39 -6.17
CA ASN A 29 9.05 8.63 -6.04
C ASN A 29 10.23 8.46 -5.07
N GLY A 30 10.46 7.25 -4.57
CA GLY A 30 11.57 7.00 -3.67
C GLY A 30 11.25 7.11 -2.20
N HIS A 31 10.08 7.61 -1.87
CA HIS A 31 9.68 7.76 -0.47
C HIS A 31 9.20 6.43 0.08
N GLU A 32 9.57 6.13 1.32
CA GLU A 32 9.14 4.90 1.98
C GLU A 32 8.04 5.21 2.96
N VAL A 33 7.00 4.40 2.93
CA VAL A 33 5.88 4.58 3.84
C VAL A 33 5.59 3.26 4.53
N MET A 34 5.02 3.35 5.72
CA MET A 34 4.49 2.18 6.40
C MET A 34 3.01 2.12 6.08
N ALA A 35 2.61 1.05 5.43
CA ALA A 35 1.24 0.91 4.96
C ALA A 35 0.60 -0.31 5.57
N HIS A 36 -0.66 -0.19 5.92
CA HIS A 36 -1.41 -1.33 6.40
C HIS A 36 -2.40 -1.73 5.34
N ILE A 37 -2.92 -2.94 5.47
CA ILE A 37 -3.84 -3.48 4.49
C ILE A 37 -5.22 -2.90 4.75
N SER A 38 -5.90 -2.49 3.68
CA SER A 38 -7.27 -2.01 3.82
C SER A 38 -8.17 -3.17 4.26
N GLY A 39 -9.30 -2.81 4.86
CA GLY A 39 -10.23 -3.84 5.30
C GLY A 39 -10.72 -4.71 4.17
N LYS A 40 -10.89 -4.13 3.01
CA LYS A 40 -11.36 -4.87 1.87
C LYS A 40 -10.38 -5.95 1.45
N MET A 41 -9.09 -5.62 1.45
CA MET A 41 -8.09 -6.60 1.07
C MET A 41 -7.95 -7.68 2.12
N ARG A 42 -8.08 -7.30 3.38
CA ARG A 42 -8.02 -8.28 4.45
C ARG A 42 -9.17 -9.27 4.35
N LYS A 43 -10.33 -8.75 3.99
CA LYS A 43 -11.51 -9.58 3.86
C LYS A 43 -11.36 -10.59 2.73
N ASN A 44 -10.65 -10.23 1.69
CA ASN A 44 -10.45 -11.10 0.55
C ASN A 44 -9.22 -11.98 0.69
N PHE A 45 -8.57 -11.95 1.83
CA PHE A 45 -7.40 -12.78 2.10
C PHE A 45 -6.28 -12.61 1.09
N ILE A 46 -6.11 -11.40 0.61
CA ILE A 46 -5.04 -11.15 -0.33
C ILE A 46 -3.71 -11.18 0.40
N LYS A 47 -2.81 -12.02 -0.08
CA LYS A 47 -1.52 -12.19 0.54
C LYS A 47 -0.49 -11.29 -0.15
N LEU A 48 0.21 -10.50 0.64
CA LEU A 48 1.21 -9.60 0.12
C LEU A 48 2.59 -10.04 0.58
N LEU A 49 3.53 -9.96 -0.34
CA LEU A 49 4.90 -10.38 -0.07
C LEU A 49 5.85 -9.29 -0.54
N PRO A 50 7.07 -9.27 0.03
CA PRO A 50 8.07 -8.33 -0.48
C PRO A 50 8.27 -8.55 -1.98
N GLY A 51 8.35 -7.46 -2.70
CA GLY A 51 8.46 -7.51 -4.14
C GLY A 51 7.15 -7.28 -4.86
N ASP A 52 6.03 -7.40 -4.15
CA ASP A 52 4.74 -7.15 -4.77
C ASP A 52 4.55 -5.67 -5.01
N ARG A 53 3.88 -5.37 -6.12
CA ARG A 53 3.57 -3.99 -6.44
C ARG A 53 2.17 -3.68 -5.96
N VAL A 54 2.03 -2.56 -5.30
CA VAL A 54 0.75 -2.20 -4.69
C VAL A 54 0.41 -0.75 -4.94
N THR A 55 -0.88 -0.45 -4.81
CA THR A 55 -1.36 0.91 -4.83
C THR A 55 -1.66 1.31 -3.40
N VAL A 56 -1.14 2.45 -2.99
CA VAL A 56 -1.23 2.91 -1.63
C VAL A 56 -1.87 4.29 -1.60
N GLU A 57 -2.77 4.48 -0.65
CA GLU A 57 -3.31 5.80 -0.37
C GLU A 57 -2.52 6.39 0.78
N VAL A 58 -1.85 7.49 0.54
CA VAL A 58 -1.00 8.13 1.52
C VAL A 58 -1.68 9.39 2.02
N SER A 59 -1.76 9.54 3.33
CA SER A 59 -2.38 10.71 3.91
C SER A 59 -1.53 11.95 3.68
N ILE A 60 -2.16 13.04 3.29
CA ILE A 60 -1.42 14.28 3.15
C ILE A 60 -1.03 14.85 4.50
N TYR A 61 -1.63 14.36 5.58
CA TYR A 61 -1.31 14.80 6.92
C TYR A 61 -0.17 14.02 7.53
N ASP A 62 0.16 12.87 6.98
CA ASP A 62 1.25 12.07 7.50
C ASP A 62 1.79 11.24 6.35
N LEU A 63 2.76 11.77 5.66
CA LEU A 63 3.28 11.13 4.45
C LEU A 63 4.08 9.87 4.73
N ASN A 64 4.29 9.55 5.99
CA ASN A 64 5.00 8.32 6.34
C ASN A 64 4.08 7.14 6.51
N LYS A 65 2.78 7.37 6.43
CA LYS A 65 1.81 6.30 6.63
C LYS A 65 0.86 6.23 5.47
N GLY A 66 0.41 5.04 5.17
CA GLY A 66 -0.52 4.87 4.09
C GLY A 66 -1.34 3.61 4.28
N ARG A 67 -2.19 3.36 3.31
CA ARG A 67 -3.04 2.20 3.32
C ARG A 67 -2.97 1.54 1.95
N ILE A 68 -2.68 0.25 1.96
CA ILE A 68 -2.64 -0.52 0.72
C ILE A 68 -4.08 -0.82 0.33
N VAL A 69 -4.49 -0.34 -0.82
CA VAL A 69 -5.87 -0.53 -1.26
C VAL A 69 -5.97 -1.50 -2.40
N ARG A 70 -4.85 -1.89 -2.98
CA ARG A 70 -4.90 -2.74 -4.14
C ARG A 70 -3.55 -3.35 -4.40
N ARG A 71 -3.52 -4.60 -4.79
CA ARG A 71 -2.31 -5.25 -5.22
C ARG A 71 -2.31 -5.28 -6.74
N GLU A 72 -1.27 -4.76 -7.33
CA GLU A 72 -1.15 -4.79 -8.77
C GLU A 72 -0.74 -6.18 -9.16
N LYS A 73 -1.51 -6.77 -10.02
CA LYS A 73 -1.20 -8.10 -10.45
C LYS A 73 -0.04 -8.06 -11.41
N LEU A 74 0.99 -8.80 -11.09
CA LEU A 74 2.11 -8.88 -11.98
C LEU A 74 1.70 -9.63 -13.20
N ASN A 75 2.10 -9.09 -14.31
CA ASN A 75 1.76 -9.67 -15.56
C ASN A 75 2.74 -10.77 -15.91
N LYS A 76 2.33 -11.99 -15.66
CA LYS A 76 3.21 -13.11 -15.91
C LYS A 76 2.87 -13.76 -17.20
N PRO A 77 3.82 -13.98 -18.01
CA PRO A 77 3.60 -14.74 -19.23
C PRO A 77 3.17 -16.15 -18.94
#